data_aa5f55b863169d02b078fad083fd8acf
#
_entry.id   aa5f55b863169d02b078fad083fd8acf
#
_cell.length_a   1.000
_cell.length_b   1.000
_cell.length_c   1.000
_cell.angle_alpha   90.00
_cell.angle_beta   90.00
_cell.angle_gamma   90.00
#
_symmetry.space_group_name_H-M   'P 1'
#
loop_
_entity.id
_entity.type
_entity.pdbx_description
1 polymer ?
#
loop_
_entity_poly.entity_id
_entity_poly.type
_entity_poly.pdbx_seq_one_letter_code
_entity_poly.pdbx_strand_id
1 'polypeptide(L)'
;MAEYNFDLFIIGAGSGGVRAARLASKLGKKVAIAEEYRFGGTCVIRGCVPKKLMVYASSYSKIFKEGQGYGWDQKDAVFSWNKFSKSMNLEIDRLEDIYHDLLTSSNV
;
A
#
# COMPACT_ATOMS: atom_id res chain seq x y z
N MET A 1 -9.16 26.32 -31.27
CA MET A 1 -9.20 25.93 -29.85
C MET A 1 -8.30 24.70 -29.67
N ALA A 2 -7.62 24.62 -28.55
CA ALA A 2 -6.84 23.42 -28.24
C ALA A 2 -7.78 22.24 -27.99
N GLU A 3 -7.50 21.12 -28.64
CA GLU A 3 -8.23 19.85 -28.43
C GLU A 3 -7.55 19.08 -27.30
N TYR A 4 -8.28 18.79 -26.24
CA TYR A 4 -7.78 18.06 -25.09
C TYR A 4 -8.30 16.60 -25.10
N ASN A 5 -7.41 15.67 -24.87
CA ASN A 5 -7.77 14.25 -24.83
C ASN A 5 -8.42 13.82 -23.52
N PHE A 6 -8.22 14.58 -22.44
CA PHE A 6 -8.74 14.34 -21.10
C PHE A 6 -9.33 15.61 -20.50
N ASP A 7 -10.37 15.45 -19.68
CA ASP A 7 -10.93 16.53 -18.87
C ASP A 7 -10.04 16.86 -17.66
N LEU A 8 -9.35 15.84 -17.14
CA LEU A 8 -8.47 15.95 -15.99
C LEU A 8 -7.26 15.04 -16.16
N PHE A 9 -6.08 15.60 -15.99
CA PHE A 9 -4.83 14.85 -15.93
C PHE A 9 -4.19 15.03 -14.55
N ILE A 10 -3.90 13.93 -13.86
CA ILE A 10 -3.37 13.92 -12.50
C ILE A 10 -1.93 13.43 -12.52
N ILE A 11 -1.04 14.14 -11.86
CA ILE A 11 0.35 13.77 -11.67
C ILE A 11 0.54 13.27 -10.24
N GLY A 12 0.87 11.99 -10.11
CA GLY A 12 1.07 11.30 -8.83
C GLY A 12 -0.11 10.40 -8.43
N ALA A 13 0.16 9.09 -8.32
CA ALA A 13 -0.81 8.07 -7.94
C ALA A 13 -0.67 7.67 -6.47
N GLY A 14 -0.50 8.62 -5.58
CA GLY A 14 -0.69 8.45 -4.15
C GLY A 14 -2.17 8.45 -3.76
N SER A 15 -2.47 8.42 -2.48
CA SER A 15 -3.84 8.35 -1.97
C SER A 15 -4.73 9.51 -2.46
N GLY A 16 -4.18 10.71 -2.54
CA GLY A 16 -4.90 11.90 -3.03
C GLY A 16 -5.19 11.82 -4.52
N GLY A 17 -4.18 11.51 -5.34
CA GLY A 17 -4.31 11.40 -6.80
C GLY A 17 -5.27 10.29 -7.21
N VAL A 18 -5.14 9.11 -6.63
CA VAL A 18 -6.04 7.98 -6.91
C VAL A 18 -7.48 8.29 -6.52
N ARG A 19 -7.69 8.93 -5.37
CA ARG A 19 -9.03 9.34 -4.95
C ARG A 19 -9.62 10.40 -5.90
N ALA A 20 -8.85 11.42 -6.25
CA ALA A 20 -9.30 12.48 -7.17
C ALA A 20 -9.66 11.91 -8.55
N ALA A 21 -8.81 11.04 -9.10
CA ALA A 21 -9.05 10.38 -10.38
C ALA A 21 -10.37 9.60 -10.38
N ARG A 22 -10.57 8.75 -9.39
CA ARG A 22 -11.77 7.92 -9.27
C ARG A 22 -13.05 8.75 -9.07
N LEU A 23 -12.99 9.80 -8.26
CA LEU A 23 -14.14 10.67 -8.04
C LEU A 23 -14.51 11.47 -9.30
N ALA A 24 -13.51 12.03 -10.00
CA ALA A 24 -13.75 12.75 -11.25
C ALA A 24 -14.34 11.83 -12.33
N SER A 25 -13.81 10.60 -12.45
CA SER A 25 -14.34 9.61 -13.39
C SER A 25 -15.80 9.23 -13.08
N LYS A 26 -16.16 9.07 -11.80
CA LYS A 26 -17.54 8.83 -11.38
C LYS A 26 -18.50 9.97 -11.75
N LEU A 27 -17.99 11.19 -11.91
CA LEU A 27 -18.74 12.35 -12.39
C LEU A 27 -18.78 12.42 -13.92
N GLY A 28 -18.41 11.35 -14.62
CA GLY A 28 -18.43 11.27 -16.08
C GLY A 28 -17.29 11.99 -16.77
N LYS A 29 -16.21 12.35 -16.05
CA LYS A 29 -15.05 13.00 -16.63
C LYS A 29 -14.06 11.98 -17.19
N LYS A 30 -13.45 12.32 -18.31
CA LYS A 30 -12.37 11.55 -18.92
C LYS A 30 -11.06 11.89 -18.21
N VAL A 31 -10.53 10.94 -17.44
CA VAL A 31 -9.40 11.16 -16.53
C VAL A 31 -8.21 10.30 -16.92
N ALA A 32 -7.02 10.87 -16.84
CA ALA A 32 -5.77 10.14 -16.85
C ALA A 32 -4.95 10.45 -15.60
N ILE A 33 -4.15 9.48 -15.17
CA ILE A 33 -3.22 9.62 -14.05
C ILE A 33 -1.84 9.09 -14.45
N ALA A 34 -0.79 9.80 -14.05
CA ALA A 34 0.59 9.40 -14.27
C ALA A 34 1.31 9.29 -12.93
N GLU A 35 2.15 8.24 -12.81
CA GLU A 35 3.02 8.00 -11.67
C GLU A 35 4.43 7.66 -12.17
N GLU A 36 5.44 8.29 -11.59
CA GLU A 36 6.83 8.07 -12.00
C GLU A 36 7.49 6.83 -11.40
N TYR A 37 6.93 6.31 -10.29
CA TYR A 37 7.57 5.22 -9.55
C TYR A 37 6.59 4.05 -9.35
N ARG A 38 5.83 4.04 -8.24
CA ARG A 38 4.89 2.96 -7.90
C ARG A 38 3.55 3.54 -7.47
N PHE A 39 2.47 2.87 -7.86
CA PHE A 39 1.11 3.25 -7.48
C PHE A 39 0.86 2.96 -6.01
N GLY A 40 0.20 3.90 -5.32
CA GLY A 40 -0.05 3.84 -3.88
C GLY A 40 0.61 4.95 -3.08
N GLY A 41 1.67 5.55 -3.63
CA GLY A 41 2.37 6.68 -3.03
C GLY A 41 3.14 6.34 -1.76
N THR A 42 3.53 7.35 -1.03
CA THR A 42 4.35 7.21 0.19
C THR A 42 3.69 6.31 1.23
N CYS A 43 2.40 6.45 1.47
CA CYS A 43 1.70 5.69 2.50
C CYS A 43 1.76 4.17 2.24
N VAL A 44 1.47 3.74 1.03
CA VAL A 44 1.46 2.31 0.67
C VAL A 44 2.87 1.75 0.52
N ILE A 45 3.74 2.46 -0.20
CA ILE A 45 5.03 1.92 -0.65
C ILE A 45 6.12 2.03 0.42
N ARG A 46 6.17 3.12 1.15
CA ARG A 46 7.28 3.41 2.08
C ARG A 46 6.87 4.16 3.36
N GLY A 47 5.60 4.14 3.71
CA GLY A 47 5.06 4.87 4.86
C GLY A 47 4.14 4.04 5.73
N CYS A 48 2.86 4.36 5.71
CA CYS A 48 1.85 3.83 6.63
C CYS A 48 1.79 2.30 6.66
N VAL A 49 1.83 1.64 5.51
CA VAL A 49 1.71 0.19 5.42
C VAL A 49 2.96 -0.53 5.92
N PRO A 50 4.16 -0.29 5.36
CA PRO A 50 5.37 -0.96 5.86
C PRO A 50 5.64 -0.63 7.32
N LYS A 51 5.40 0.61 7.77
CA LYS A 51 5.53 0.99 9.17
C LYS A 51 4.64 0.13 10.07
N LYS A 52 3.39 -0.06 9.70
CA LYS A 52 2.44 -0.83 10.51
C LYS A 52 2.82 -2.31 10.59
N LEU A 53 3.29 -2.89 9.48
CA LEU A 53 3.78 -4.26 9.46
C LEU A 53 5.02 -4.43 10.35
N MET A 54 5.94 -3.46 10.33
CA MET A 54 7.12 -3.45 11.22
C MET A 54 6.71 -3.35 12.69
N VAL A 55 5.72 -2.53 13.03
CA VAL A 55 5.19 -2.42 14.40
C VAL A 55 4.59 -3.76 14.85
N TYR A 56 3.80 -4.42 14.00
CA TYR A 56 3.28 -5.74 14.32
C TYR A 56 4.38 -6.77 14.51
N ALA A 57 5.35 -6.83 13.60
CA ALA A 57 6.47 -7.76 13.72
C ALA A 57 7.27 -7.55 15.04
N SER A 58 7.51 -6.30 15.42
CA SER A 58 8.25 -5.96 16.64
C SER A 58 7.51 -6.38 17.91
N SER A 59 6.17 -6.41 17.91
CA SER A 59 5.38 -6.79 19.08
C SER A 59 5.51 -8.27 19.47
N TYR A 60 5.82 -9.14 18.51
CA TYR A 60 5.93 -10.58 18.77
C TYR A 60 7.06 -10.93 19.74
N SER A 61 8.17 -10.20 19.74
CA SER A 61 9.26 -10.44 20.69
C SER A 61 8.79 -10.31 22.14
N LYS A 62 7.93 -9.33 22.40
CA LYS A 62 7.31 -9.10 23.71
C LYS A 62 6.28 -10.18 24.04
N ILE A 63 5.42 -10.49 23.06
CA ILE A 63 4.36 -11.52 23.21
C ILE A 63 4.97 -12.87 23.56
N PHE A 64 6.03 -13.30 22.86
CA PHE A 64 6.70 -14.56 23.15
C PHE A 64 7.32 -14.58 24.56
N LYS A 65 7.91 -13.47 24.98
CA LYS A 65 8.49 -13.35 26.32
C LYS A 65 7.41 -13.37 27.42
N GLU A 66 6.32 -12.68 27.23
CA GLU A 66 5.20 -12.63 28.18
C GLU A 66 4.44 -13.95 28.20
N GLY A 67 4.30 -14.62 27.06
CA GLY A 67 3.60 -15.90 26.92
C GLY A 67 4.14 -17.00 27.83
N GLN A 68 5.43 -16.95 28.20
CA GLN A 68 6.01 -17.91 29.14
C GLN A 68 5.31 -17.89 30.50
N GLY A 69 4.86 -16.74 30.97
CA GLY A 69 4.07 -16.60 32.18
C GLY A 69 2.66 -17.19 32.11
N TYR A 70 2.18 -17.47 30.90
CA TYR A 70 0.86 -18.06 30.62
C TYR A 70 0.93 -19.51 30.12
N GLY A 71 2.06 -20.18 30.34
CA GLY A 71 2.22 -21.59 30.01
C GLY A 71 2.66 -21.87 28.56
N TRP A 72 3.01 -20.86 27.78
CA TRP A 72 3.57 -21.04 26.45
C TRP A 72 5.09 -21.22 26.55
N ASP A 73 5.56 -22.41 26.30
CA ASP A 73 7.01 -22.72 26.32
C ASP A 73 7.60 -22.54 24.92
N GLN A 74 8.02 -21.33 24.62
CA GLN A 74 8.63 -20.98 23.34
C GLN A 74 10.02 -20.38 23.59
N LYS A 75 11.01 -21.30 23.72
CA LYS A 75 12.35 -20.94 24.13
C LYS A 75 13.22 -20.32 23.03
N ASP A 76 12.96 -20.62 21.76
CA ASP A 76 13.84 -20.29 20.63
C ASP A 76 13.16 -19.55 19.48
N ALA A 77 12.40 -18.49 19.81
CA ALA A 77 11.84 -17.62 18.78
C ALA A 77 12.95 -16.75 18.16
N VAL A 78 13.32 -17.05 16.91
CA VAL A 78 14.33 -16.31 16.16
C VAL A 78 13.68 -15.46 15.08
N PHE A 79 13.95 -14.16 15.07
CA PHE A 79 13.50 -13.24 14.04
C PHE A 79 14.43 -13.30 12.82
N SER A 80 13.85 -13.42 11.62
CA SER A 80 14.54 -13.32 10.35
C SER A 80 14.09 -12.10 9.56
N TRP A 81 14.94 -11.11 9.45
CA TRP A 81 14.68 -9.94 8.63
C TRP A 81 14.40 -10.29 7.16
N ASN A 82 15.15 -11.23 6.59
CA ASN A 82 14.97 -11.64 5.20
C ASN A 82 13.58 -12.23 4.93
N LYS A 83 13.08 -13.07 5.84
CA LYS A 83 11.73 -13.63 5.73
C LYS A 83 10.67 -12.54 5.89
N PHE A 84 10.82 -11.67 6.88
CA PHE A 84 9.88 -10.60 7.15
C PHE A 84 9.84 -9.59 6.00
N SER A 85 10.99 -9.10 5.53
CA SER A 85 11.06 -8.12 4.45
C SER A 85 10.48 -8.66 3.14
N LYS A 86 10.70 -9.94 2.84
CA LYS A 86 10.08 -10.60 1.68
C LYS A 86 8.55 -10.61 1.79
N SER A 87 8.02 -11.02 2.94
CA SER A 87 6.56 -11.03 3.16
C SER A 87 5.96 -9.62 3.13
N MET A 88 6.63 -8.64 3.71
CA MET A 88 6.22 -7.24 3.68
C MET A 88 6.17 -6.70 2.24
N ASN A 89 7.19 -6.98 1.44
CA ASN A 89 7.23 -6.53 0.05
C ASN A 89 6.13 -7.18 -0.80
N LEU A 90 5.85 -8.48 -0.61
CA LEU A 90 4.74 -9.14 -1.28
C LEU A 90 3.38 -8.51 -0.94
N GLU A 91 3.18 -8.08 0.29
CA GLU A 91 1.95 -7.37 0.68
C GLU A 91 1.87 -5.99 0.04
N ILE A 92 2.99 -5.27 -0.06
CA ILE A 92 3.06 -3.98 -0.76
C ILE A 92 2.74 -4.16 -2.25
N ASP A 93 3.31 -5.17 -2.91
CA ASP A 93 3.04 -5.49 -4.31
C ASP A 93 1.55 -5.80 -4.52
N ARG A 94 0.95 -6.59 -3.65
CA ARG A 94 -0.50 -6.89 -3.67
C ARG A 94 -1.35 -5.62 -3.55
N LEU A 95 -0.96 -4.70 -2.69
CA LEU A 95 -1.70 -3.43 -2.53
C LEU A 95 -1.54 -2.52 -3.74
N GLU A 96 -0.38 -2.48 -4.37
CA GLU A 96 -0.17 -1.76 -5.62
C GLU A 96 -1.08 -2.28 -6.73
N ASP A 97 -1.19 -3.60 -6.89
CA ASP A 97 -2.12 -4.23 -7.84
C ASP A 97 -3.57 -3.80 -7.57
N ILE A 98 -3.99 -3.75 -6.30
CA ILE A 98 -5.31 -3.25 -5.93
C ILE A 98 -5.52 -1.80 -6.36
N TYR A 99 -4.50 -0.94 -6.24
CA TYR A 99 -4.59 0.45 -6.70
C TYR A 99 -4.73 0.54 -8.22
N HIS A 100 -4.04 -0.29 -8.98
CA HIS A 100 -4.23 -0.41 -10.44
C HIS A 100 -5.65 -0.86 -10.78
N ASP A 101 -6.16 -1.89 -10.12
CA ASP A 101 -7.52 -2.41 -10.34
C ASP A 101 -8.59 -1.36 -10.01
N LEU A 102 -8.39 -0.59 -8.94
CA LEU A 102 -9.29 0.49 -8.56
C LEU A 102 -9.37 1.61 -9.62
N LEU A 103 -8.25 1.94 -10.24
CA LEU A 103 -8.20 2.93 -11.31
C LEU A 103 -8.85 2.38 -12.57
N THR A 104 -8.43 1.19 -13.01
CA THR A 104 -8.96 0.53 -14.21
C THR A 104 -10.47 0.31 -14.12
N SER A 105 -10.97 -0.18 -12.99
CA SER A 105 -12.41 -0.37 -12.76
C SER A 105 -13.20 0.95 -12.68
N SER A 106 -12.52 2.05 -12.50
CA SER A 106 -13.09 3.40 -12.52
C SER A 106 -12.91 4.11 -13.88
N ASN A 107 -12.44 3.41 -14.92
CA ASN A 107 -12.15 3.97 -16.24
C ASN A 107 -11.13 5.13 -16.22
N VAL A 108 -10.10 4.99 -15.41
CA VAL A 108 -8.96 5.92 -15.35
C VAL A 108 -7.77 5.30 -16.04
#